data_b2f991f2b8b54c8e9bfc1e0c8913c595
#
_entry.id   b2f991f2b8b54c8e9bfc1e0c8913c595
#
_cell.length_a   1.000
_cell.length_b   1.000
_cell.length_c   1.000
_cell.angle_alpha   90.00
_cell.angle_beta   90.00
_cell.angle_gamma   90.00
#
_symmetry.space_group_name_H-M   'P 1'
#
loop_
_entity.id
_entity.type
_entity.pdbx_description
1 polymer ?
#
loop_
_entity_poly.entity_id
_entity_poly.type
_entity_poly.pdbx_seq_one_letter_code
_entity_poly.pdbx_strand_id
1 'polypeptide(L)'
;MKLRKVLALAAAAVMAVAALASCGVKEDSSNDSKAGGSSEKHYKIGIVQIMEHTSLNTIRDAVIDRLAELGYVDGKNCTIDAQQANNESTTVQQILDQFKADGDDIIIAITTPCAQLAAPYSEEIPVVFSAVTDPIGAGLCDSLESTGANITGTSDKLAITKILDFALEMKPEIKTLGYLYNTGEDNSVSTLKEVKAYCEEKGITVIEGAASNTSEVQEAAQNLAAKCDAVFSPNDNTIAGAMGTVTEVMNKAKVPMFVGADSMVMDGGLGTVGIEYSDLGKETANMAAQILSGEKKA
;
A
#
# COMPACT_ATOMS: atom_id res chain seq x y z
N MET A 1 58.63 23.34 -25.21
CA MET A 1 59.22 23.55 -26.55
C MET A 1 58.11 23.37 -27.59
N LYS A 2 57.80 24.46 -28.26
CA LYS A 2 57.40 24.66 -29.63
C LYS A 2 56.08 23.95 -30.05
N LEU A 3 55.03 24.69 -30.20
CA LEU A 3 54.73 25.66 -31.29
C LEU A 3 54.15 24.97 -32.51
N ARG A 4 53.01 25.25 -32.88
CA ARG A 4 52.44 26.20 -33.82
C ARG A 4 51.23 25.51 -34.51
N LYS A 5 50.07 26.11 -34.43
CA LYS A 5 49.53 27.12 -35.36
C LYS A 5 49.22 26.48 -36.73
N VAL A 6 48.14 26.64 -37.38
CA VAL A 6 47.31 27.77 -37.70
C VAL A 6 46.43 27.38 -38.89
N LEU A 7 45.25 27.94 -38.97
CA LEU A 7 44.43 28.50 -40.03
C LEU A 7 43.58 27.48 -40.84
N ALA A 8 42.35 27.65 -40.97
CA ALA A 8 41.42 28.78 -41.18
C ALA A 8 40.82 28.76 -42.61
N LEU A 9 39.52 29.09 -42.62
CA LEU A 9 38.76 29.79 -43.69
C LEU A 9 38.46 28.98 -44.94
N ALA A 10 37.34 29.11 -45.59
CA ALA A 10 36.21 30.03 -45.65
C ALA A 10 35.19 29.44 -46.59
N ALA A 11 33.93 29.71 -46.34
CA ALA A 11 33.02 30.53 -47.13
C ALA A 11 32.66 29.96 -48.54
N ALA A 12 31.52 30.06 -49.09
CA ALA A 12 30.39 30.95 -49.00
C ALA A 12 29.23 30.41 -49.84
N ALA A 13 28.06 30.83 -49.43
CA ALA A 13 26.81 30.97 -50.11
C ALA A 13 26.77 31.05 -51.64
N VAL A 14 25.72 30.45 -52.22
CA VAL A 14 25.00 31.06 -53.36
C VAL A 14 23.52 30.75 -53.27
N MET A 15 22.73 31.82 -53.14
CA MET A 15 21.30 31.86 -53.43
C MET A 15 21.06 31.84 -54.94
N ALA A 16 20.01 31.20 -55.37
CA ALA A 16 19.30 31.61 -56.57
C ALA A 16 17.82 31.27 -56.51
N VAL A 17 17.03 32.31 -56.53
CA VAL A 17 15.58 32.38 -56.68
C VAL A 17 15.22 32.16 -58.14
N ALA A 18 14.16 31.39 -58.39
CA ALA A 18 13.37 31.59 -59.62
C ALA A 18 11.91 31.21 -59.32
N ALA A 19 11.07 32.19 -59.36
CA ALA A 19 9.62 32.09 -59.31
C ALA A 19 9.03 32.08 -60.73
N LEU A 20 7.74 31.78 -60.78
CA LEU A 20 6.70 32.03 -61.79
C LEU A 20 6.24 30.80 -62.57
N ALA A 21 5.09 30.36 -62.25
CA ALA A 21 3.72 30.67 -62.67
C ALA A 21 3.21 29.77 -63.79
N SER A 22 2.09 29.12 -63.60
CA SER A 22 0.89 29.24 -64.42
C SER A 22 -0.22 28.26 -64.01
N CYS A 23 -1.31 28.84 -63.67
CA CYS A 23 -2.74 28.51 -63.91
C CYS A 23 -3.22 27.05 -64.03
N GLY A 24 -4.09 26.70 -63.11
CA GLY A 24 -5.49 26.38 -63.37
C GLY A 24 -5.85 24.95 -63.72
N VAL A 25 -6.58 24.34 -62.79
CA VAL A 25 -7.91 23.77 -62.99
C VAL A 25 -8.42 23.29 -61.63
N LYS A 26 -9.67 23.63 -61.28
CA LYS A 26 -10.44 23.09 -60.17
C LYS A 26 -10.78 21.63 -60.41
N GLU A 27 -10.69 20.81 -59.39
CA GLU A 27 -11.76 19.85 -59.07
C GLU A 27 -11.65 19.37 -57.64
N ASP A 28 -12.81 19.31 -56.99
CA ASP A 28 -13.09 18.85 -55.66
C ASP A 28 -12.58 17.44 -55.37
N SER A 29 -12.00 17.26 -54.22
CA SER A 29 -12.35 16.13 -53.35
C SER A 29 -11.70 16.32 -51.98
N SER A 30 -12.51 16.68 -51.02
CA SER A 30 -12.31 16.56 -49.58
C SER A 30 -11.76 15.18 -49.22
N ASN A 31 -10.60 15.13 -48.66
CA ASN A 31 -10.28 14.15 -47.64
C ASN A 31 -9.24 14.74 -46.67
N ASP A 32 -9.71 15.59 -45.81
CA ASP A 32 -8.98 16.09 -44.65
C ASP A 32 -8.91 14.95 -43.64
N SER A 33 -8.00 14.01 -43.88
CA SER A 33 -7.61 13.06 -42.81
C SER A 33 -6.82 13.84 -41.78
N LYS A 34 -7.55 14.48 -40.86
CA LYS A 34 -6.98 14.82 -39.58
C LYS A 34 -6.46 13.54 -38.93
N ALA A 35 -5.17 13.31 -39.08
CA ALA A 35 -4.42 12.50 -38.16
C ALA A 35 -4.48 13.26 -36.79
N GLY A 36 -5.56 13.05 -36.07
CA GLY A 36 -5.63 13.33 -34.65
C GLY A 36 -4.67 12.37 -33.98
N GLY A 37 -3.44 12.78 -33.77
CA GLY A 37 -2.58 12.17 -32.80
C GLY A 37 -3.24 12.45 -31.43
N SER A 38 -4.05 11.52 -30.93
CA SER A 38 -4.34 11.47 -29.50
C SER A 38 -2.97 11.23 -28.86
N SER A 39 -2.41 12.23 -28.22
CA SER A 39 -1.33 11.97 -27.29
C SER A 39 -1.93 10.99 -26.27
N GLU A 40 -1.47 9.74 -26.27
CA GLU A 40 -1.88 8.80 -25.26
C GLU A 40 -1.61 9.44 -23.91
N LYS A 41 -2.63 9.47 -23.04
CA LYS A 41 -2.51 10.06 -21.73
C LYS A 41 -1.42 9.30 -20.97
N HIS A 42 -0.44 10.00 -20.45
CA HIS A 42 0.57 9.45 -19.54
C HIS A 42 0.07 9.63 -18.12
N TYR A 43 -0.12 8.52 -17.42
CA TYR A 43 -0.65 8.53 -16.05
C TYR A 43 0.47 8.63 -15.03
N LYS A 44 0.17 9.25 -13.88
CA LYS A 44 1.05 9.28 -12.71
C LYS A 44 0.36 8.58 -11.56
N ILE A 45 1.01 7.61 -10.97
CA ILE A 45 0.45 6.72 -9.96
C ILE A 45 1.38 6.75 -8.73
N GLY A 46 0.92 7.36 -7.65
CA GLY A 46 1.63 7.34 -6.38
C GLY A 46 1.25 6.12 -5.56
N ILE A 47 2.23 5.38 -5.04
CA ILE A 47 2.03 4.28 -4.10
C ILE A 47 2.78 4.58 -2.81
N VAL A 48 2.08 4.63 -1.68
CA VAL A 48 2.69 4.82 -0.37
C VAL A 48 2.38 3.64 0.55
N GLN A 49 3.43 3.08 1.18
CA GLN A 49 3.29 2.08 2.25
C GLN A 49 3.95 2.58 3.54
N ILE A 50 3.42 2.16 4.69
CA ILE A 50 3.91 2.67 5.98
C ILE A 50 5.36 2.28 6.27
N MET A 51 5.76 1.07 5.89
CA MET A 51 7.12 0.55 6.03
C MET A 51 7.33 -0.66 5.13
N GLU A 52 8.56 -1.15 5.07
CA GLU A 52 8.85 -2.42 4.39
C GLU A 52 8.69 -3.60 5.36
N HIS A 53 7.84 -4.54 5.01
CA HIS A 53 7.82 -5.92 5.49
C HIS A 53 7.11 -6.81 4.46
N THR A 54 7.26 -8.11 4.60
CA THR A 54 6.88 -9.09 3.56
C THR A 54 5.47 -8.90 3.02
N SER A 55 4.44 -8.74 3.88
CA SER A 55 3.05 -8.58 3.42
C SER A 55 2.87 -7.31 2.58
N LEU A 56 3.41 -6.16 3.03
CA LEU A 56 3.23 -4.89 2.32
C LEU A 56 3.99 -4.86 1.00
N ASN A 57 5.20 -5.44 0.97
CA ASN A 57 5.96 -5.58 -0.27
C ASN A 57 5.21 -6.48 -1.26
N THR A 58 4.60 -7.58 -0.79
CA THR A 58 3.75 -8.46 -1.61
C THR A 58 2.56 -7.71 -2.21
N ILE A 59 1.88 -6.85 -1.44
CA ILE A 59 0.78 -6.01 -1.95
C ILE A 59 1.31 -5.06 -3.02
N ARG A 60 2.35 -4.27 -2.71
CA ARG A 60 2.93 -3.29 -3.64
C ARG A 60 3.34 -3.93 -4.96
N ASP A 61 4.08 -5.02 -4.89
CA ASP A 61 4.59 -5.70 -6.07
C ASP A 61 3.43 -6.29 -6.90
N ALA A 62 2.42 -6.89 -6.24
CA ALA A 62 1.21 -7.38 -6.91
C ALA A 62 0.37 -6.24 -7.55
N VAL A 63 0.33 -5.06 -6.94
CA VAL A 63 -0.29 -3.85 -7.53
C VAL A 63 0.44 -3.47 -8.82
N ILE A 64 1.75 -3.34 -8.76
CA ILE A 64 2.58 -2.92 -9.91
C ILE A 64 2.46 -3.92 -11.06
N ASP A 65 2.62 -5.21 -10.76
CA ASP A 65 2.52 -6.29 -11.75
C ASP A 65 1.13 -6.31 -12.40
N ARG A 66 0.08 -6.20 -11.59
CA ARG A 66 -1.29 -6.23 -12.10
C ARG A 66 -1.63 -4.99 -12.91
N LEU A 67 -1.17 -3.80 -12.54
CA LEU A 67 -1.30 -2.60 -13.35
C LEU A 67 -0.65 -2.78 -14.72
N ALA A 68 0.55 -3.38 -14.76
CA ALA A 68 1.24 -3.67 -16.04
C ALA A 68 0.43 -4.65 -16.92
N GLU A 69 -0.16 -5.72 -16.34
CA GLU A 69 -1.05 -6.64 -17.05
C GLU A 69 -2.30 -5.93 -17.59
N LEU A 70 -2.82 -4.91 -16.89
CA LEU A 70 -3.97 -4.10 -17.28
C LEU A 70 -3.60 -2.99 -18.30
N GLY A 71 -2.33 -2.92 -18.71
CA GLY A 71 -1.85 -1.99 -19.72
C GLY A 71 -1.23 -0.70 -19.17
N TYR A 72 -1.12 -0.52 -17.85
CA TYR A 72 -0.41 0.60 -17.22
C TYR A 72 1.04 0.19 -16.93
N VAL A 73 1.92 0.41 -17.89
CA VAL A 73 3.32 -0.05 -17.83
C VAL A 73 4.24 1.11 -17.48
N ASP A 74 4.90 0.99 -16.31
CA ASP A 74 5.84 2.00 -15.83
C ASP A 74 6.94 2.31 -16.84
N GLY A 75 7.25 3.62 -17.00
CA GLY A 75 8.22 4.11 -17.98
C GLY A 75 7.73 4.11 -19.42
N LYS A 76 6.48 3.64 -19.72
CA LYS A 76 5.89 3.69 -21.06
C LYS A 76 4.73 4.68 -21.13
N ASN A 77 3.61 4.33 -20.55
CA ASN A 77 2.38 5.13 -20.56
C ASN A 77 1.93 5.56 -19.17
N CYS A 78 2.69 5.20 -18.15
CA CYS A 78 2.56 5.74 -16.81
C CYS A 78 3.94 5.92 -16.15
N THR A 79 3.93 6.66 -15.04
CA THR A 79 5.03 6.73 -14.07
C THR A 79 4.46 6.23 -12.75
N ILE A 80 5.09 5.21 -12.16
CA ILE A 80 4.73 4.69 -10.84
C ILE A 80 5.80 5.14 -9.85
N ASP A 81 5.42 6.00 -8.90
CA ASP A 81 6.26 6.39 -7.77
C ASP A 81 5.83 5.62 -6.52
N ALA A 82 6.61 4.59 -6.16
CA ALA A 82 6.34 3.73 -5.02
C ALA A 82 7.31 4.05 -3.88
N GLN A 83 6.79 4.57 -2.78
CA GLN A 83 7.57 5.02 -1.63
C GLN A 83 7.14 4.35 -0.33
N GLN A 84 8.05 4.26 0.63
CA GLN A 84 7.79 3.74 1.96
C GLN A 84 8.24 4.74 3.04
N ALA A 85 7.55 4.73 4.19
CA ALA A 85 7.65 5.80 5.18
C ALA A 85 8.45 5.43 6.44
N ASN A 86 9.13 4.28 6.48
CA ASN A 86 9.91 3.82 7.67
C ASN A 86 9.11 3.83 8.98
N ASN A 87 7.81 3.58 8.92
CA ASN A 87 6.87 3.62 10.06
C ASN A 87 6.70 5.02 10.68
N GLU A 88 6.93 6.09 9.87
CA GLU A 88 6.83 7.47 10.32
C GLU A 88 5.69 8.21 9.62
N SER A 89 4.63 8.57 10.36
CA SER A 89 3.47 9.29 9.83
C SER A 89 3.83 10.62 9.15
N THR A 90 4.84 11.32 9.66
CA THR A 90 5.32 12.56 9.04
C THR A 90 5.95 12.33 7.67
N THR A 91 6.59 11.17 7.47
CA THR A 91 7.13 10.78 6.17
C THR A 91 6.02 10.41 5.20
N VAL A 92 4.96 9.71 5.65
CA VAL A 92 3.75 9.47 4.83
C VAL A 92 3.19 10.80 4.34
N GLN A 93 3.03 11.79 5.23
CA GLN A 93 2.50 13.11 4.86
C GLN A 93 3.37 13.79 3.79
N GLN A 94 4.70 13.76 3.92
CA GLN A 94 5.62 14.33 2.94
C GLN A 94 5.52 13.63 1.57
N ILE A 95 5.39 12.31 1.54
CA ILE A 95 5.18 11.54 0.32
C ILE A 95 3.87 11.94 -0.36
N LEU A 96 2.78 12.04 0.39
CA LEU A 96 1.47 12.45 -0.13
C LEU A 96 1.48 13.88 -0.66
N ASP A 97 2.15 14.81 0.03
CA ASP A 97 2.34 16.18 -0.44
C ASP A 97 3.14 16.22 -1.75
N GLN A 98 4.12 15.34 -1.92
CA GLN A 98 4.87 15.20 -3.15
C GLN A 98 3.98 14.68 -4.28
N PHE A 99 3.21 13.61 -4.09
CA PHE A 99 2.29 13.07 -5.10
C PHE A 99 1.29 14.13 -5.58
N LYS A 100 0.76 14.94 -4.64
CA LYS A 100 -0.09 16.07 -4.99
C LYS A 100 0.65 17.14 -5.81
N ALA A 101 1.86 17.52 -5.41
CA ALA A 101 2.67 18.51 -6.12
C ALA A 101 3.08 18.04 -7.53
N ASP A 102 3.34 16.76 -7.69
CA ASP A 102 3.67 16.13 -8.96
C ASP A 102 2.45 15.98 -9.87
N GLY A 103 1.25 16.15 -9.33
CA GLY A 103 -0.01 16.03 -10.04
C GLY A 103 -0.34 14.60 -10.42
N ASP A 104 -0.27 13.69 -9.45
CA ASP A 104 -0.63 12.31 -9.63
C ASP A 104 -2.11 12.15 -9.96
N ASP A 105 -2.42 11.21 -10.86
CA ASP A 105 -3.79 10.91 -11.27
C ASP A 105 -4.52 10.03 -10.26
N ILE A 106 -3.79 9.31 -9.40
CA ILE A 106 -4.32 8.41 -8.37
C ILE A 106 -3.27 8.16 -7.28
N ILE A 107 -3.73 8.00 -6.04
CA ILE A 107 -2.91 7.58 -4.90
C ILE A 107 -3.36 6.19 -4.47
N ILE A 108 -2.41 5.27 -4.32
CA ILE A 108 -2.61 3.95 -3.71
C ILE A 108 -1.96 3.97 -2.33
N ALA A 109 -2.78 3.86 -1.29
CA ALA A 109 -2.34 3.93 0.10
C ALA A 109 -2.40 2.55 0.75
N ILE A 110 -1.24 1.96 1.02
CA ILE A 110 -1.15 0.61 1.59
C ILE A 110 -1.07 0.72 3.12
N THR A 111 -2.01 0.14 3.82
CA THR A 111 -2.27 0.09 5.26
C THR A 111 -3.24 1.15 5.78
N THR A 112 -3.84 0.87 6.95
CA THR A 112 -4.74 1.80 7.63
C THR A 112 -4.10 3.16 7.93
N PRO A 113 -2.88 3.25 8.52
CA PRO A 113 -2.24 4.55 8.76
C PRO A 113 -2.01 5.37 7.49
N CYS A 114 -1.59 4.74 6.39
CA CYS A 114 -1.41 5.44 5.12
C CYS A 114 -2.74 5.92 4.53
N ALA A 115 -3.78 5.08 4.58
CA ALA A 115 -5.11 5.42 4.07
C ALA A 115 -5.74 6.60 4.84
N GLN A 116 -5.60 6.62 6.16
CA GLN A 116 -6.08 7.73 6.99
C GLN A 116 -5.40 9.06 6.65
N LEU A 117 -4.08 9.05 6.43
CA LEU A 117 -3.33 10.23 6.03
C LEU A 117 -3.60 10.63 4.56
N ALA A 118 -3.95 9.67 3.70
CA ALA A 118 -4.30 9.93 2.30
C ALA A 118 -5.75 10.43 2.14
N ALA A 119 -6.65 10.15 3.07
CA ALA A 119 -8.06 10.48 2.96
C ALA A 119 -8.34 11.99 2.67
N PRO A 120 -7.66 12.98 3.27
CA PRO A 120 -7.85 14.38 2.93
C PRO A 120 -7.51 14.74 1.47
N TYR A 121 -6.60 13.98 0.84
CA TYR A 121 -6.23 14.22 -0.57
C TYR A 121 -7.30 13.74 -1.54
N SER A 122 -8.25 12.91 -1.09
CA SER A 122 -9.36 12.42 -1.91
C SER A 122 -10.28 13.53 -2.44
N GLU A 123 -10.24 14.73 -1.88
CA GLU A 123 -10.95 15.89 -2.43
C GLU A 123 -10.45 16.28 -3.82
N GLU A 124 -9.19 16.00 -4.14
CA GLU A 124 -8.55 16.42 -5.40
C GLU A 124 -8.07 15.23 -6.24
N ILE A 125 -7.59 14.17 -5.61
CA ILE A 125 -6.98 13.00 -6.26
C ILE A 125 -7.70 11.74 -5.80
N PRO A 126 -8.16 10.84 -6.67
CA PRO A 126 -8.73 9.56 -6.28
C PRO A 126 -7.76 8.77 -5.39
N VAL A 127 -8.26 8.20 -4.30
CA VAL A 127 -7.48 7.37 -3.38
C VAL A 127 -8.00 5.94 -3.42
N VAL A 128 -7.10 4.98 -3.61
CA VAL A 128 -7.42 3.55 -3.45
C VAL A 128 -6.57 3.01 -2.31
N PHE A 129 -7.23 2.67 -1.21
CA PHE A 129 -6.49 2.04 -0.10
C PHE A 129 -6.37 0.52 -0.31
N SER A 130 -5.32 -0.05 0.26
CA SER A 130 -5.10 -1.50 0.27
C SER A 130 -4.80 -1.99 1.68
N ALA A 131 -5.37 -3.13 2.05
CA ALA A 131 -5.18 -3.74 3.36
C ALA A 131 -5.56 -2.80 4.51
N VAL A 132 -6.78 -2.27 4.49
CA VAL A 132 -7.37 -1.55 5.62
C VAL A 132 -8.30 -2.49 6.37
N THR A 133 -7.97 -2.80 7.62
CA THR A 133 -8.65 -3.83 8.40
C THR A 133 -10.10 -3.46 8.73
N ASP A 134 -10.32 -2.21 9.11
CA ASP A 134 -11.65 -1.68 9.47
C ASP A 134 -11.83 -0.28 8.85
N PRO A 135 -12.25 -0.19 7.58
CA PRO A 135 -12.40 1.10 6.90
C PRO A 135 -13.40 2.05 7.59
N ILE A 136 -14.46 1.49 8.21
CA ILE A 136 -15.45 2.28 8.94
C ILE A 136 -14.86 2.80 10.25
N GLY A 137 -14.26 1.91 11.04
CA GLY A 137 -13.59 2.28 12.29
C GLY A 137 -12.41 3.23 12.10
N ALA A 138 -11.74 3.17 10.96
CA ALA A 138 -10.68 4.09 10.55
C ALA A 138 -11.19 5.46 10.04
N GLY A 139 -12.51 5.64 9.90
CA GLY A 139 -13.12 6.89 9.44
C GLY A 139 -12.94 7.16 7.94
N LEU A 140 -12.72 6.13 7.12
CA LEU A 140 -12.53 6.25 5.68
C LEU A 140 -13.84 6.17 4.89
N CYS A 141 -14.87 5.57 5.46
CA CYS A 141 -16.19 5.43 4.86
C CYS A 141 -17.28 5.24 5.91
N ASP A 142 -18.51 5.56 5.54
CA ASP A 142 -19.69 5.34 6.39
C ASP A 142 -20.25 3.92 6.24
N SER A 143 -20.04 3.28 5.10
CA SER A 143 -20.42 1.89 4.83
C SER A 143 -19.47 1.24 3.81
N LEU A 144 -19.46 -0.11 3.76
CA LEU A 144 -18.64 -0.86 2.81
C LEU A 144 -19.22 -0.87 1.38
N GLU A 145 -20.52 -0.54 1.22
CA GLU A 145 -21.18 -0.44 -0.08
C GLU A 145 -20.89 0.87 -0.80
N SER A 146 -20.63 1.93 -0.02
CA SER A 146 -20.32 3.26 -0.56
C SER A 146 -19.51 4.06 0.45
N THR A 147 -18.40 4.57 0.01
CA THR A 147 -17.53 5.41 0.85
C THR A 147 -18.07 6.83 1.01
N GLY A 148 -18.91 7.29 0.08
CA GLY A 148 -19.44 8.66 0.07
C GLY A 148 -18.43 9.75 -0.31
N ALA A 149 -17.19 9.34 -0.66
CA ALA A 149 -16.09 10.22 -1.02
C ALA A 149 -15.30 9.62 -2.20
N ASN A 150 -14.30 10.34 -2.70
CA ASN A 150 -13.43 9.88 -3.80
C ASN A 150 -12.30 8.96 -3.27
N ILE A 151 -12.68 7.99 -2.45
CA ILE A 151 -11.80 7.01 -1.81
C ILE A 151 -12.47 5.65 -1.79
N THR A 152 -11.76 4.59 -2.13
CA THR A 152 -12.23 3.20 -2.10
C THR A 152 -11.05 2.26 -1.84
N GLY A 153 -11.28 0.95 -1.74
CA GLY A 153 -10.15 0.02 -1.60
C GLY A 153 -10.51 -1.35 -1.08
N THR A 154 -9.49 -2.07 -0.62
CA THR A 154 -9.58 -3.45 -0.14
C THR A 154 -9.35 -3.56 1.35
N SER A 155 -10.05 -4.49 2.01
CA SER A 155 -9.91 -4.76 3.43
C SER A 155 -9.19 -6.10 3.68
N ASP A 156 -8.31 -6.11 4.68
CA ASP A 156 -7.66 -7.29 5.21
C ASP A 156 -8.21 -7.69 6.59
N LYS A 157 -9.53 -7.54 6.77
CA LYS A 157 -10.20 -7.90 8.02
C LYS A 157 -9.92 -9.34 8.43
N LEU A 158 -9.43 -9.51 9.66
CA LEU A 158 -9.09 -10.82 10.20
C LEU A 158 -10.31 -11.63 10.60
N ALA A 159 -10.26 -12.94 10.37
CA ALA A 159 -11.24 -13.88 10.88
C ALA A 159 -10.92 -14.27 12.33
N ILE A 160 -11.04 -13.33 13.28
CA ILE A 160 -10.58 -13.46 14.66
C ILE A 160 -11.09 -14.74 15.33
N THR A 161 -12.39 -15.04 15.20
CA THR A 161 -12.97 -16.27 15.75
C THR A 161 -12.24 -17.53 15.26
N LYS A 162 -11.94 -17.61 13.96
CA LYS A 162 -11.25 -18.77 13.39
C LYS A 162 -9.80 -18.89 13.86
N ILE A 163 -9.11 -17.75 13.98
CA ILE A 163 -7.72 -17.72 14.46
C ILE A 163 -7.65 -18.16 15.92
N LEU A 164 -8.57 -17.66 16.76
CA LEU A 164 -8.59 -18.00 18.18
C LEU A 164 -9.14 -19.41 18.45
N ASP A 165 -10.11 -19.89 17.65
CA ASP A 165 -10.53 -21.29 17.69
C ASP A 165 -9.34 -22.22 17.34
N PHE A 166 -8.58 -21.91 16.29
CA PHE A 166 -7.36 -22.64 15.94
C PHE A 166 -6.33 -22.59 17.09
N ALA A 167 -6.16 -21.44 17.75
CA ALA A 167 -5.28 -21.33 18.90
C ALA A 167 -5.70 -22.25 20.05
N LEU A 168 -7.01 -22.36 20.32
CA LEU A 168 -7.56 -23.24 21.35
C LEU A 168 -7.52 -24.71 20.96
N GLU A 169 -7.60 -25.06 19.66
CA GLU A 169 -7.35 -26.43 19.20
C GLU A 169 -5.92 -26.85 19.45
N MET A 170 -4.96 -25.96 19.18
CA MET A 170 -3.53 -26.22 19.41
C MET A 170 -3.16 -26.25 20.89
N LYS A 171 -3.81 -25.43 21.71
CA LYS A 171 -3.54 -25.28 23.15
C LYS A 171 -4.82 -25.04 23.94
N PRO A 172 -5.58 -26.11 24.26
CA PRO A 172 -6.90 -26.00 24.94
C PRO A 172 -6.86 -25.38 26.35
N GLU A 173 -5.71 -25.39 26.98
CA GLU A 173 -5.54 -24.86 28.35
C GLU A 173 -5.29 -23.36 28.46
N ILE A 174 -5.37 -22.60 27.34
CA ILE A 174 -5.20 -21.14 27.37
C ILE A 174 -6.25 -20.51 28.29
N LYS A 175 -5.79 -19.81 29.32
CA LYS A 175 -6.61 -19.01 30.23
C LYS A 175 -6.24 -17.53 30.21
N THR A 176 -5.01 -17.24 29.81
CA THR A 176 -4.49 -15.89 29.65
C THR A 176 -3.92 -15.73 28.25
N LEU A 177 -4.51 -14.82 27.48
CA LEU A 177 -4.05 -14.46 26.13
C LEU A 177 -3.40 -13.08 26.15
N GLY A 178 -2.12 -13.01 25.81
CA GLY A 178 -1.43 -11.74 25.57
C GLY A 178 -1.86 -11.16 24.23
N TYR A 179 -2.15 -9.86 24.18
CA TYR A 179 -2.41 -9.15 22.93
C TYR A 179 -1.28 -8.15 22.69
N LEU A 180 -0.39 -8.45 21.74
CA LEU A 180 0.77 -7.62 21.41
C LEU A 180 0.46 -6.72 20.23
N TYR A 181 0.54 -5.40 20.42
CA TYR A 181 0.11 -4.46 19.39
C TYR A 181 0.70 -3.05 19.56
N ASN A 182 0.65 -2.25 18.50
CA ASN A 182 0.91 -0.83 18.53
C ASN A 182 -0.39 -0.04 18.78
N THR A 183 -0.42 0.75 19.86
CA THR A 183 -1.58 1.58 20.22
C THR A 183 -1.86 2.73 19.25
N GLY A 184 -0.91 3.08 18.40
CA GLY A 184 -1.05 4.10 17.36
C GLY A 184 -1.61 3.55 16.04
N GLU A 185 -1.89 2.24 15.97
CA GLU A 185 -2.47 1.59 14.79
C GLU A 185 -3.95 1.25 15.01
N ASP A 186 -4.87 2.00 14.40
CA ASP A 186 -6.32 1.83 14.58
C ASP A 186 -6.81 0.44 14.14
N ASN A 187 -6.18 -0.19 13.13
CA ASN A 187 -6.42 -1.59 12.76
C ASN A 187 -6.23 -2.54 13.94
N SER A 188 -5.15 -2.36 14.70
CA SER A 188 -4.84 -3.20 15.86
C SER A 188 -5.77 -2.90 17.04
N VAL A 189 -6.12 -1.63 17.24
CA VAL A 189 -7.07 -1.20 18.28
C VAL A 189 -8.49 -1.71 17.98
N SER A 190 -8.92 -1.69 16.72
CA SER A 190 -10.21 -2.23 16.30
C SER A 190 -10.26 -3.75 16.51
N THR A 191 -9.22 -4.47 16.09
CA THR A 191 -9.10 -5.92 16.25
C THR A 191 -9.11 -6.35 17.74
N LEU A 192 -8.50 -5.55 18.63
CA LEU A 192 -8.52 -5.83 20.06
C LEU A 192 -9.93 -5.95 20.64
N LYS A 193 -10.88 -5.15 20.15
CA LYS A 193 -12.28 -5.20 20.59
C LYS A 193 -12.90 -6.57 20.28
N GLU A 194 -12.67 -7.10 19.08
CA GLU A 194 -13.16 -8.41 18.67
C GLU A 194 -12.50 -9.53 19.49
N VAL A 195 -11.18 -9.45 19.72
CA VAL A 195 -10.44 -10.41 20.55
C VAL A 195 -10.96 -10.42 22.00
N LYS A 196 -11.19 -9.25 22.60
CA LYS A 196 -11.75 -9.15 23.94
C LYS A 196 -13.13 -9.76 24.04
N ALA A 197 -14.02 -9.48 23.09
CA ALA A 197 -15.37 -10.05 23.06
C ALA A 197 -15.34 -11.59 22.97
N TYR A 198 -14.51 -12.14 22.07
CA TYR A 198 -14.32 -13.59 21.96
C TYR A 198 -13.76 -14.20 23.24
N CYS A 199 -12.72 -13.61 23.81
CA CYS A 199 -12.08 -14.12 25.03
C CYS A 199 -13.03 -14.07 26.26
N GLU A 200 -13.85 -13.02 26.38
CA GLU A 200 -14.87 -12.90 27.42
C GLU A 200 -15.88 -14.05 27.34
N GLU A 201 -16.36 -14.37 26.13
CA GLU A 201 -17.27 -15.52 25.90
C GLU A 201 -16.64 -16.85 26.33
N LYS A 202 -15.34 -17.01 26.09
CA LYS A 202 -14.60 -18.26 26.41
C LYS A 202 -14.05 -18.29 27.82
N GLY A 203 -14.21 -17.23 28.61
CA GLY A 203 -13.63 -17.13 29.96
C GLY A 203 -12.10 -17.00 29.98
N ILE A 204 -11.53 -16.42 28.92
CA ILE A 204 -10.09 -16.18 28.76
C ILE A 204 -9.78 -14.72 29.14
N THR A 205 -8.77 -14.50 29.98
CA THR A 205 -8.31 -13.15 30.33
C THR A 205 -7.37 -12.61 29.26
N VAL A 206 -7.65 -11.42 28.74
CA VAL A 206 -6.75 -10.71 27.81
C VAL A 206 -5.82 -9.81 28.59
N ILE A 207 -4.52 -9.90 28.34
CA ILE A 207 -3.48 -9.02 28.87
C ILE A 207 -2.86 -8.26 27.69
N GLU A 208 -2.97 -6.93 27.73
CA GLU A 208 -2.43 -6.08 26.67
C GLU A 208 -0.93 -5.86 26.84
N GLY A 209 -0.17 -6.03 25.76
CA GLY A 209 1.22 -5.67 25.60
C GLY A 209 1.33 -4.58 24.54
N ALA A 210 1.27 -3.34 25.00
CA ALA A 210 1.29 -2.17 24.12
C ALA A 210 2.73 -1.74 23.81
N ALA A 211 2.96 -1.39 22.56
CA ALA A 211 4.16 -0.70 22.07
C ALA A 211 3.72 0.52 21.25
N SER A 212 4.46 1.61 21.30
CA SER A 212 4.19 2.80 20.48
C SER A 212 5.13 2.89 19.27
N ASN A 213 6.19 2.09 19.30
CA ASN A 213 7.21 2.02 18.25
C ASN A 213 7.99 0.71 18.34
N THR A 214 8.78 0.41 17.33
CA THR A 214 9.56 -0.84 17.23
C THR A 214 10.52 -1.08 18.41
N SER A 215 11.07 -0.02 19.01
CA SER A 215 12.03 -0.17 20.12
C SER A 215 11.40 -0.66 21.45
N GLU A 216 10.09 -0.48 21.61
CA GLU A 216 9.32 -0.91 22.79
C GLU A 216 8.80 -2.35 22.66
N VAL A 217 8.78 -2.90 21.44
CA VAL A 217 8.17 -4.22 21.16
C VAL A 217 8.82 -5.34 21.96
N GLN A 218 10.15 -5.31 22.12
CA GLN A 218 10.86 -6.35 22.88
C GLN A 218 10.42 -6.41 24.34
N GLU A 219 10.29 -5.27 24.99
CA GLU A 219 9.86 -5.20 26.39
C GLU A 219 8.40 -5.63 26.54
N ALA A 220 7.52 -5.16 25.65
CA ALA A 220 6.12 -5.57 25.64
C ALA A 220 5.99 -7.10 25.46
N ALA A 221 6.74 -7.67 24.52
CA ALA A 221 6.76 -9.12 24.29
C ALA A 221 7.26 -9.89 25.53
N GLN A 222 8.35 -9.45 26.19
CA GLN A 222 8.87 -10.08 27.40
C GLN A 222 7.86 -10.04 28.55
N ASN A 223 7.17 -8.91 28.71
CA ASN A 223 6.16 -8.75 29.73
C ASN A 223 4.96 -9.70 29.52
N LEU A 224 4.52 -9.90 28.27
CA LEU A 224 3.47 -10.86 27.94
C LEU A 224 3.94 -12.30 28.12
N ALA A 225 5.12 -12.62 27.65
CA ALA A 225 5.70 -13.97 27.76
C ALA A 225 5.84 -14.46 29.21
N ALA A 226 6.00 -13.54 30.16
CA ALA A 226 6.07 -13.87 31.58
C ALA A 226 4.72 -14.10 32.26
N LYS A 227 3.59 -13.72 31.60
CA LYS A 227 2.27 -13.67 32.25
C LYS A 227 1.19 -14.46 31.51
N CYS A 228 1.41 -14.79 30.24
CA CYS A 228 0.38 -15.33 29.37
C CYS A 228 0.66 -16.77 28.96
N ASP A 229 -0.41 -17.54 28.76
CA ASP A 229 -0.32 -18.92 28.28
C ASP A 229 -0.01 -18.97 26.77
N ALA A 230 -0.49 -17.95 26.04
CA ALA A 230 -0.26 -17.72 24.62
C ALA A 230 -0.27 -16.22 24.32
N VAL A 231 0.29 -15.82 23.18
CA VAL A 231 0.25 -14.45 22.69
C VAL A 231 -0.40 -14.44 21.31
N PHE A 232 -1.21 -13.42 21.04
CA PHE A 232 -1.72 -13.10 19.71
C PHE A 232 -1.29 -11.68 19.33
N SER A 233 -0.85 -11.50 18.09
CA SER A 233 -0.66 -10.20 17.47
C SER A 233 -1.47 -10.15 16.17
N PRO A 234 -2.26 -9.09 15.93
CA PRO A 234 -3.00 -8.95 14.69
C PRO A 234 -2.05 -8.65 13.50
N ASN A 235 -2.60 -8.20 12.38
CA ASN A 235 -1.87 -7.62 11.26
C ASN A 235 -1.35 -6.21 11.60
N ASP A 236 -0.53 -6.12 12.64
CA ASP A 236 0.11 -4.92 13.17
C ASP A 236 1.44 -4.69 12.45
N ASN A 237 1.60 -3.52 11.82
CA ASN A 237 2.79 -3.24 11.01
C ASN A 237 4.06 -3.12 11.84
N THR A 238 3.95 -2.51 13.02
CA THR A 238 5.09 -2.32 13.95
C THR A 238 5.57 -3.67 14.48
N ILE A 239 4.64 -4.56 14.86
CA ILE A 239 4.99 -5.91 15.34
C ILE A 239 5.50 -6.77 14.20
N ALA A 240 4.89 -6.71 13.00
CA ALA A 240 5.37 -7.43 11.81
C ALA A 240 6.82 -7.06 11.47
N GLY A 241 7.16 -5.76 11.53
CA GLY A 241 8.53 -5.29 11.31
C GLY A 241 9.53 -5.72 12.39
N ALA A 242 9.05 -6.17 13.57
CA ALA A 242 9.87 -6.60 14.71
C ALA A 242 9.79 -8.12 14.98
N MET A 243 9.16 -8.91 14.08
CA MET A 243 8.87 -10.34 14.32
C MET A 243 10.08 -11.16 14.72
N GLY A 244 11.26 -10.91 14.16
CA GLY A 244 12.47 -11.62 14.56
C GLY A 244 12.78 -11.49 16.05
N THR A 245 12.65 -10.28 16.60
CA THR A 245 12.83 -10.01 18.03
C THR A 245 11.72 -10.66 18.87
N VAL A 246 10.47 -10.55 18.44
CA VAL A 246 9.32 -11.12 19.15
C VAL A 246 9.43 -12.64 19.20
N THR A 247 9.75 -13.26 18.06
CA THR A 247 9.92 -14.73 17.94
C THR A 247 11.03 -15.25 18.87
N GLU A 248 12.15 -14.54 18.94
CA GLU A 248 13.23 -14.91 19.89
C GLU A 248 12.75 -14.92 21.33
N VAL A 249 12.02 -13.87 21.75
CA VAL A 249 11.44 -13.76 23.11
C VAL A 249 10.46 -14.90 23.38
N MET A 250 9.52 -15.14 22.47
CA MET A 250 8.48 -16.16 22.63
C MET A 250 9.06 -17.58 22.68
N ASN A 251 10.01 -17.88 21.78
CA ASN A 251 10.70 -19.17 21.76
C ASN A 251 11.49 -19.43 23.04
N LYS A 252 12.21 -18.42 23.55
CA LYS A 252 12.96 -18.53 24.82
C LYS A 252 12.03 -18.78 26.00
N ALA A 253 10.87 -18.14 26.03
CA ALA A 253 9.87 -18.32 27.06
C ALA A 253 9.01 -19.58 26.86
N LYS A 254 9.07 -20.23 25.68
CA LYS A 254 8.19 -21.35 25.27
C LYS A 254 6.70 -20.99 25.31
N VAL A 255 6.38 -19.76 24.97
CA VAL A 255 5.02 -19.25 24.86
C VAL A 255 4.62 -19.25 23.38
N PRO A 256 3.57 -19.98 22.97
CA PRO A 256 3.12 -19.97 21.58
C PRO A 256 2.58 -18.60 21.21
N MET A 257 2.91 -18.15 19.99
CA MET A 257 2.44 -16.90 19.43
C MET A 257 1.64 -17.15 18.15
N PHE A 258 0.38 -16.78 18.17
CA PHE A 258 -0.51 -16.75 17.00
C PHE A 258 -0.50 -15.35 16.40
N VAL A 259 -0.71 -15.26 15.09
CA VAL A 259 -0.51 -14.00 14.37
C VAL A 259 -1.60 -13.75 13.36
N GLY A 260 -1.75 -12.49 12.92
CA GLY A 260 -2.79 -12.07 11.97
C GLY A 260 -2.41 -12.26 10.49
N ALA A 261 -1.13 -12.46 10.17
CA ALA A 261 -0.66 -12.56 8.80
C ALA A 261 0.21 -13.79 8.59
N ASP A 262 0.13 -14.39 7.39
CA ASP A 262 0.95 -15.55 6.98
C ASP A 262 2.45 -15.21 6.92
N SER A 263 2.82 -14.00 6.50
CA SER A 263 4.21 -13.54 6.57
C SER A 263 4.76 -13.56 7.99
N MET A 264 3.95 -13.20 9.00
CA MET A 264 4.36 -13.27 10.39
C MET A 264 4.51 -14.73 10.88
N VAL A 265 3.81 -15.70 10.26
CA VAL A 265 4.03 -17.13 10.50
C VAL A 265 5.39 -17.56 9.92
N MET A 266 5.72 -17.10 8.71
CA MET A 266 7.04 -17.36 8.10
C MET A 266 8.19 -16.77 8.93
N ASP A 267 7.94 -15.67 9.61
CA ASP A 267 8.89 -15.01 10.52
C ASP A 267 8.89 -15.61 11.94
N GLY A 268 8.17 -16.73 12.15
CA GLY A 268 8.24 -17.55 13.37
C GLY A 268 7.03 -17.54 14.26
N GLY A 269 5.92 -16.93 13.87
CA GLY A 269 4.61 -17.14 14.49
C GLY A 269 4.15 -18.57 14.32
N LEU A 270 3.36 -19.09 15.29
CA LEU A 270 2.95 -20.50 15.28
C LEU A 270 1.89 -20.78 14.20
N GLY A 271 0.99 -19.85 13.95
CA GLY A 271 -0.05 -20.03 12.95
C GLY A 271 -1.06 -18.88 12.89
N THR A 272 -1.83 -18.89 11.80
CA THR A 272 -2.91 -17.94 11.50
C THR A 272 -4.00 -18.63 10.69
N VAL A 273 -5.10 -17.90 10.46
CA VAL A 273 -6.00 -18.13 9.33
C VAL A 273 -5.77 -16.96 8.38
N GLY A 274 -4.95 -17.20 7.37
CA GLY A 274 -4.30 -16.16 6.58
C GLY A 274 -5.19 -15.46 5.56
N ILE A 275 -4.65 -14.40 5.01
CA ILE A 275 -5.17 -13.58 3.91
C ILE A 275 -4.12 -13.62 2.80
N GLU A 276 -4.57 -13.81 1.56
CA GLU A 276 -3.69 -13.75 0.39
C GLU A 276 -3.41 -12.29 0.00
N TYR A 277 -2.31 -11.75 0.47
CA TYR A 277 -1.94 -10.35 0.23
C TYR A 277 -1.65 -10.04 -1.24
N SER A 278 -1.20 -11.02 -2.02
CA SER A 278 -1.06 -10.86 -3.47
C SER A 278 -2.40 -10.63 -4.17
N ASP A 279 -3.46 -11.29 -3.72
CA ASP A 279 -4.78 -11.10 -4.29
C ASP A 279 -5.39 -9.75 -3.88
N LEU A 280 -5.12 -9.27 -2.65
CA LEU A 280 -5.47 -7.90 -2.26
C LEU A 280 -4.80 -6.86 -3.15
N GLY A 281 -3.50 -7.02 -3.43
CA GLY A 281 -2.77 -6.15 -4.34
C GLY A 281 -3.35 -6.13 -5.75
N LYS A 282 -3.68 -7.31 -6.31
CA LYS A 282 -4.31 -7.42 -7.63
C LYS A 282 -5.69 -6.73 -7.67
N GLU A 283 -6.50 -6.91 -6.63
CA GLU A 283 -7.83 -6.27 -6.58
C GLU A 283 -7.69 -4.75 -6.42
N THR A 284 -6.76 -4.27 -5.62
CA THR A 284 -6.43 -2.85 -5.51
C THR A 284 -6.04 -2.27 -6.88
N ALA A 285 -5.22 -2.98 -7.66
CA ALA A 285 -4.84 -2.57 -9.01
C ALA A 285 -6.03 -2.57 -9.98
N ASN A 286 -6.93 -3.57 -9.89
CA ASN A 286 -8.15 -3.60 -10.70
C ASN A 286 -9.02 -2.36 -10.43
N MET A 287 -9.22 -1.99 -9.16
CA MET A 287 -9.95 -0.78 -8.78
C MET A 287 -9.27 0.48 -9.32
N ALA A 288 -7.95 0.61 -9.14
CA ALA A 288 -7.17 1.74 -9.63
C ALA A 288 -7.27 1.88 -11.16
N ALA A 289 -7.16 0.79 -11.91
CA ALA A 289 -7.29 0.80 -13.36
C ALA A 289 -8.69 1.22 -13.85
N GLN A 290 -9.75 0.78 -13.17
CA GLN A 290 -11.13 1.19 -13.49
C GLN A 290 -11.35 2.70 -13.24
N ILE A 291 -10.70 3.26 -12.23
CA ILE A 291 -10.76 4.70 -11.94
C ILE A 291 -9.95 5.48 -13.00
N LEU A 292 -8.72 5.05 -13.29
CA LEU A 292 -7.86 5.70 -14.28
C LEU A 292 -8.47 5.70 -15.69
N SER A 293 -9.16 4.62 -16.05
CA SER A 293 -9.89 4.53 -17.33
C SER A 293 -11.19 5.35 -17.37
N GLY A 294 -11.69 5.81 -16.22
CA GLY A 294 -12.98 6.49 -16.09
C GLY A 294 -14.18 5.54 -16.12
N GLU A 295 -13.97 4.23 -16.02
CA GLU A 295 -15.04 3.22 -15.97
C GLU A 295 -15.82 3.33 -14.65
N LYS A 296 -15.12 3.60 -13.54
CA LYS A 296 -15.71 3.79 -12.22
C LYS A 296 -15.17 5.06 -11.55
N LYS A 297 -15.88 5.50 -10.53
CA LYS A 297 -15.39 6.48 -9.57
C LYS A 297 -14.87 5.73 -8.33
N ALA A 298 -13.98 6.36 -7.59
CA ALA A 298 -13.48 5.82 -6.32
C ALA A 298 -14.57 5.81 -5.25
#